data_cb39b92535d7dcbaf6da4c25de87b93d
#
_entry.id   cb39b92535d7dcbaf6da4c25de87b93d
#
_cell.length_a   1.000
_cell.length_b   1.000
_cell.length_c   1.000
_cell.angle_alpha   90.00
_cell.angle_beta   90.00
_cell.angle_gamma   90.00
#
_symmetry.space_group_name_H-M   'P 1'
#
loop_
_entity.id
_entity.type
_entity.pdbx_description
1 polymer ?
#
loop_
_entity_poly.entity_id
_entity_poly.type
_entity_poly.pdbx_seq_one_letter_code
_entity_poly.pdbx_strand_id
1 'polypeptide(L)'
;MESRLAAIIVSLIVVASVAAGLIVGAQRDDRSGPVDLIVYNGALFTGAGQPAAEALAIRNNEILRVGTNRDIKSLAGRATQVIDAHGGAVVPGFIDAHLHFVSGGLNMERVNLLDAETLPAIEEKIRTFAAANPGRPWVVGRGWYYTPFPGGLPTRQQLDALVPDRPAYMTCYDGHTAWANSRALALAGITAKTPDPTGGVIVKDPRTGEPTGVLKESAK
;
A
#
# COMPACT_ATOMS: atom_id res chain seq x y z
N MET A 1 -71.08 23.68 -0.90
CA MET A 1 -70.62 22.82 -2.00
C MET A 1 -69.10 22.62 -1.95
N GLU A 2 -68.36 23.59 -1.52
CA GLU A 2 -66.90 23.55 -1.48
C GLU A 2 -66.28 22.59 -0.43
N SER A 3 -66.89 22.40 0.73
CA SER A 3 -66.40 21.53 1.80
C SER A 3 -66.41 20.02 1.47
N ARG A 4 -67.32 19.60 0.58
CA ARG A 4 -67.43 18.18 0.13
C ARG A 4 -66.40 17.85 -0.95
N LEU A 5 -66.04 18.84 -1.78
CA LEU A 5 -65.02 18.67 -2.81
C LEU A 5 -63.60 18.53 -2.21
N ALA A 6 -63.29 19.33 -1.16
CA ALA A 6 -62.03 19.26 -0.43
C ALA A 6 -61.86 17.91 0.27
N ALA A 7 -62.90 17.35 0.86
CA ALA A 7 -62.84 16.04 1.53
C ALA A 7 -62.60 14.88 0.55
N ILE A 8 -63.16 14.95 -0.66
CA ILE A 8 -62.96 13.93 -1.71
C ILE A 8 -61.55 13.99 -2.27
N ILE A 9 -60.96 15.20 -2.46
CA ILE A 9 -59.60 15.37 -2.95
C ILE A 9 -58.56 14.86 -1.90
N VAL A 10 -58.76 15.15 -0.63
CA VAL A 10 -57.87 14.65 0.46
C VAL A 10 -57.92 13.12 0.56
N SER A 11 -59.15 12.53 0.44
CA SER A 11 -59.29 11.07 0.46
C SER A 11 -58.64 10.38 -0.74
N LEU A 12 -58.69 10.97 -1.94
CA LEU A 12 -58.06 10.45 -3.14
C LEU A 12 -56.51 10.55 -3.05
N ILE A 13 -55.98 11.62 -2.47
CA ILE A 13 -54.52 11.79 -2.27
C ILE A 13 -53.99 10.78 -1.23
N VAL A 14 -54.71 10.53 -0.15
CA VAL A 14 -54.31 9.53 0.86
C VAL A 14 -54.36 8.12 0.30
N VAL A 15 -55.36 7.75 -0.49
CA VAL A 15 -55.44 6.43 -1.14
C VAL A 15 -54.34 6.26 -2.18
N ALA A 16 -53.99 7.30 -2.96
CA ALA A 16 -52.92 7.26 -3.92
C ALA A 16 -51.56 7.15 -3.24
N SER A 17 -51.36 7.81 -2.08
CA SER A 17 -50.11 7.73 -1.31
C SER A 17 -49.93 6.36 -0.65
N VAL A 18 -50.98 5.73 -0.17
CA VAL A 18 -50.97 4.37 0.38
C VAL A 18 -50.70 3.34 -0.72
N ALA A 19 -51.32 3.50 -1.91
CA ALA A 19 -51.08 2.62 -3.05
C ALA A 19 -49.64 2.77 -3.59
N ALA A 20 -49.07 3.98 -3.64
CA ALA A 20 -47.67 4.22 -4.00
C ALA A 20 -46.70 3.66 -2.96
N GLY A 21 -47.01 3.76 -1.66
CA GLY A 21 -46.24 3.15 -0.58
C GLY A 21 -46.24 1.62 -0.60
N LEU A 22 -47.31 1.00 -1.05
CA LEU A 22 -47.40 -0.46 -1.21
C LEU A 22 -46.68 -0.98 -2.48
N ILE A 23 -46.51 -0.14 -3.51
CA ILE A 23 -45.77 -0.52 -4.72
C ILE A 23 -44.25 -0.42 -4.53
N VAL A 24 -43.75 0.48 -3.64
CA VAL A 24 -42.32 0.58 -3.30
C VAL A 24 -41.86 -0.57 -2.40
N GLY A 25 -42.79 -1.30 -1.73
CA GLY A 25 -42.46 -2.42 -0.83
C GLY A 25 -42.34 -3.80 -1.49
N ALA A 26 -42.66 -3.94 -2.76
CA ALA A 26 -42.50 -5.20 -3.49
C ALA A 26 -41.18 -5.23 -4.27
N GLN A 27 -40.03 -4.99 -3.60
CA GLN A 27 -38.79 -5.58 -4.07
C GLN A 27 -39.03 -7.09 -4.06
N ARG A 28 -39.19 -7.67 -5.24
CA ARG A 28 -39.17 -9.13 -5.39
C ARG A 28 -37.90 -9.62 -4.68
N ASP A 29 -38.11 -10.37 -3.63
CA ASP A 29 -37.02 -11.16 -3.01
C ASP A 29 -36.64 -12.20 -4.08
N ASP A 30 -35.78 -11.77 -5.00
CA ASP A 30 -35.26 -12.61 -6.10
C ASP A 30 -34.19 -13.58 -5.55
N ARG A 31 -34.52 -14.15 -4.38
CA ARG A 31 -33.69 -15.19 -3.73
C ARG A 31 -33.97 -16.58 -4.29
N SER A 32 -34.91 -16.71 -5.23
CA SER A 32 -35.26 -17.95 -5.93
C SER A 32 -34.52 -18.02 -7.27
N GLY A 33 -33.62 -18.96 -7.45
CA GLY A 33 -32.88 -19.19 -8.69
C GLY A 33 -31.43 -19.61 -8.43
N PRO A 34 -30.70 -20.08 -9.45
CA PRO A 34 -29.31 -20.48 -9.30
C PRO A 34 -28.44 -19.26 -8.94
N VAL A 35 -27.35 -19.51 -8.25
CA VAL A 35 -26.35 -18.51 -7.89
C VAL A 35 -25.34 -18.36 -9.03
N ASP A 36 -24.70 -17.20 -9.12
CA ASP A 36 -23.74 -16.90 -10.20
C ASP A 36 -22.39 -17.54 -9.91
N LEU A 37 -21.96 -17.53 -8.62
CA LEU A 37 -20.69 -18.00 -8.17
C LEU A 37 -20.81 -18.69 -6.81
N ILE A 38 -20.10 -19.79 -6.61
CA ILE A 38 -19.82 -20.33 -5.31
C ILE A 38 -18.32 -20.43 -5.08
N VAL A 39 -17.89 -20.10 -3.85
CA VAL A 39 -16.56 -20.40 -3.34
C VAL A 39 -16.73 -21.44 -2.25
N TYR A 40 -16.01 -22.56 -2.33
CA TYR A 40 -16.15 -23.65 -1.35
C TYR A 40 -14.76 -24.14 -0.91
N ASN A 41 -14.75 -25.04 0.09
CA ASN A 41 -13.54 -25.63 0.64
C ASN A 41 -12.54 -24.57 1.13
N GLY A 42 -13.04 -23.53 1.81
CA GLY A 42 -12.27 -22.43 2.36
C GLY A 42 -12.39 -22.33 3.87
N ALA A 43 -11.49 -21.55 4.48
CA ALA A 43 -11.63 -21.05 5.85
C ALA A 43 -12.13 -19.60 5.77
N LEU A 44 -13.46 -19.40 5.88
CA LEU A 44 -14.06 -18.10 5.70
C LEU A 44 -13.98 -17.26 6.98
N PHE A 45 -13.45 -16.05 6.86
CA PHE A 45 -13.53 -15.06 7.91
C PHE A 45 -14.82 -14.25 7.75
N THR A 46 -15.80 -14.52 8.61
CA THR A 46 -17.14 -13.89 8.58
C THR A 46 -17.31 -12.76 9.59
N GLY A 47 -16.25 -12.43 10.33
CA GLY A 47 -16.24 -11.43 11.41
C GLY A 47 -16.03 -12.04 12.79
N ALA A 48 -15.60 -11.22 13.73
CA ALA A 48 -15.36 -11.67 15.11
C ALA A 48 -16.66 -12.18 15.76
N GLY A 49 -16.60 -13.35 16.40
CA GLY A 49 -17.74 -13.95 17.09
C GLY A 49 -18.78 -14.63 16.19
N GLN A 50 -18.55 -14.71 14.89
CA GLN A 50 -19.43 -15.43 13.98
C GLN A 50 -19.00 -16.92 13.87
N PRO A 51 -19.94 -17.85 13.59
CA PRO A 51 -19.61 -19.23 13.35
C PRO A 51 -18.63 -19.41 12.20
N ALA A 52 -17.76 -20.41 12.30
CA ALA A 52 -16.88 -20.79 11.20
C ALA A 52 -17.70 -21.24 9.98
N ALA A 53 -17.27 -20.82 8.81
CA ALA A 53 -17.90 -21.18 7.54
C ALA A 53 -16.84 -21.68 6.55
N GLU A 54 -17.28 -22.56 5.62
CA GLU A 54 -16.42 -23.23 4.64
C GLU A 54 -16.68 -22.76 3.21
N ALA A 55 -17.82 -22.11 2.98
CA ALA A 55 -18.25 -21.76 1.65
C ALA A 55 -19.20 -20.55 1.65
N LEU A 56 -19.26 -19.87 0.49
CA LEU A 56 -20.23 -18.79 0.24
C LEU A 56 -20.82 -18.89 -1.18
N ALA A 57 -21.99 -18.32 -1.34
CA ALA A 57 -22.70 -18.19 -2.61
C ALA A 57 -22.94 -16.72 -2.93
N ILE A 58 -22.72 -16.33 -4.18
CA ILE A 58 -22.89 -14.96 -4.70
C ILE A 58 -23.93 -14.97 -5.79
N ARG A 59 -24.79 -13.94 -5.76
CA ARG A 59 -25.74 -13.62 -6.82
C ARG A 59 -25.81 -12.11 -7.01
N ASN A 60 -25.81 -11.65 -8.26
CA ASN A 60 -25.89 -10.23 -8.60
C ASN A 60 -24.86 -9.36 -7.84
N ASN A 61 -23.60 -9.87 -7.68
CA ASN A 61 -22.52 -9.23 -6.93
C ASN A 61 -22.76 -9.10 -5.40
N GLU A 62 -23.74 -9.79 -4.84
CA GLU A 62 -24.02 -9.82 -3.40
C GLU A 62 -23.78 -11.22 -2.83
N ILE A 63 -23.26 -11.28 -1.61
CA ILE A 63 -23.15 -12.53 -0.86
C ILE A 63 -24.56 -12.94 -0.44
N LEU A 64 -25.12 -13.95 -1.11
CA LEU A 64 -26.45 -14.46 -0.84
C LEU A 64 -26.46 -15.32 0.43
N ARG A 65 -25.43 -16.16 0.60
CA ARG A 65 -25.36 -17.12 1.71
C ARG A 65 -23.91 -17.50 2.05
N VAL A 66 -23.67 -17.70 3.34
CA VAL A 66 -22.43 -18.25 3.89
C VAL A 66 -22.80 -19.48 4.72
N GLY A 67 -21.99 -20.54 4.67
CA GLY A 67 -22.29 -21.76 5.42
C GLY A 67 -21.34 -22.92 5.14
N THR A 68 -21.87 -24.14 5.25
CA THR A 68 -21.09 -25.34 4.99
C THR A 68 -20.92 -25.59 3.48
N ASN A 69 -19.91 -26.37 3.11
CA ASN A 69 -19.73 -26.82 1.72
C ASN A 69 -20.98 -27.48 1.14
N ARG A 70 -21.67 -28.29 1.94
CA ARG A 70 -22.89 -28.98 1.53
C ARG A 70 -23.99 -28.01 1.17
N ASP A 71 -24.27 -27.03 2.06
CA ASP A 71 -25.38 -26.11 1.90
C ASP A 71 -25.17 -25.18 0.69
N ILE A 72 -23.94 -24.74 0.49
CA ILE A 72 -23.62 -23.82 -0.60
C ILE A 72 -23.57 -24.53 -1.95
N LYS A 73 -22.99 -25.73 -2.03
CA LYS A 73 -22.98 -26.52 -3.27
C LYS A 73 -24.36 -26.87 -3.76
N SER A 74 -25.35 -27.00 -2.86
CA SER A 74 -26.75 -27.28 -3.23
C SER A 74 -27.42 -26.14 -3.99
N LEU A 75 -26.87 -24.93 -3.95
CA LEU A 75 -27.38 -23.74 -4.66
C LEU A 75 -26.83 -23.61 -6.08
N ALA A 76 -25.87 -24.44 -6.46
CA ALA A 76 -25.26 -24.37 -7.79
C ALA A 76 -26.22 -24.85 -8.89
N GLY A 77 -26.29 -24.09 -9.98
CA GLY A 77 -26.96 -24.46 -11.22
C GLY A 77 -25.94 -24.71 -12.36
N ARG A 78 -26.45 -25.00 -13.55
CA ARG A 78 -25.60 -25.29 -14.72
C ARG A 78 -24.67 -24.15 -15.13
N ALA A 79 -25.05 -22.91 -14.87
CA ALA A 79 -24.27 -21.71 -15.22
C ALA A 79 -23.45 -21.15 -14.05
N THR A 80 -23.56 -21.75 -12.86
CA THR A 80 -22.83 -21.30 -11.67
C THR A 80 -21.33 -21.52 -11.84
N GLN A 81 -20.53 -20.48 -11.67
CA GLN A 81 -19.08 -20.61 -11.54
C GLN A 81 -18.74 -21.22 -10.18
N VAL A 82 -17.70 -22.06 -10.16
CA VAL A 82 -17.28 -22.78 -8.96
C VAL A 82 -15.80 -22.57 -8.72
N ILE A 83 -15.45 -22.00 -7.56
CA ILE A 83 -14.07 -21.80 -7.12
C ILE A 83 -13.81 -22.71 -5.91
N ASP A 84 -12.82 -23.58 -6.04
CA ASP A 84 -12.26 -24.33 -4.91
C ASP A 84 -11.17 -23.49 -4.25
N ALA A 85 -11.33 -23.16 -2.98
CA ALA A 85 -10.34 -22.43 -2.20
C ALA A 85 -9.21 -23.32 -1.65
N HIS A 86 -9.27 -24.65 -1.89
CA HIS A 86 -8.24 -25.63 -1.47
C HIS A 86 -7.82 -25.52 0.00
N GLY A 87 -8.75 -25.23 0.90
CA GLY A 87 -8.47 -25.01 2.31
C GLY A 87 -7.89 -23.63 2.65
N GLY A 88 -7.75 -22.76 1.65
CA GLY A 88 -7.22 -21.41 1.83
C GLY A 88 -8.17 -20.48 2.57
N ALA A 89 -7.61 -19.38 3.13
CA ALA A 89 -8.39 -18.36 3.78
C ALA A 89 -9.20 -17.54 2.75
N VAL A 90 -10.48 -17.34 3.05
CA VAL A 90 -11.37 -16.44 2.29
C VAL A 90 -11.76 -15.28 3.19
N VAL A 91 -11.34 -14.09 2.83
CA VAL A 91 -11.52 -12.87 3.63
C VAL A 91 -12.20 -11.78 2.79
N PRO A 92 -12.87 -10.82 3.43
CA PRO A 92 -13.31 -9.61 2.74
C PRO A 92 -12.16 -8.89 2.05
N GLY A 93 -12.42 -8.19 0.94
CA GLY A 93 -11.42 -7.34 0.31
C GLY A 93 -10.88 -6.32 1.30
N PHE A 94 -9.56 -6.09 1.26
CA PHE A 94 -8.93 -5.13 2.15
C PHE A 94 -9.28 -3.70 1.76
N ILE A 95 -9.61 -2.88 2.77
CA ILE A 95 -9.75 -1.43 2.63
C ILE A 95 -8.59 -0.81 3.40
N ASP A 96 -7.57 -0.35 2.67
CA ASP A 96 -6.41 0.33 3.25
C ASP A 96 -6.63 1.85 3.19
N ALA A 97 -6.92 2.45 4.34
CA ALA A 97 -7.16 3.89 4.45
C ALA A 97 -5.86 4.72 4.55
N HIS A 98 -4.69 4.06 4.71
CA HIS A 98 -3.39 4.72 4.80
C HIS A 98 -2.35 3.95 3.98
N LEU A 99 -2.27 4.21 2.70
CA LEU A 99 -1.39 3.49 1.77
C LEU A 99 -0.39 4.44 1.11
N HIS A 100 0.88 4.10 1.22
CA HIS A 100 1.97 4.77 0.50
C HIS A 100 2.25 4.06 -0.84
N PHE A 101 1.23 3.90 -1.68
CA PHE A 101 1.28 3.07 -2.89
C PHE A 101 2.38 3.51 -3.86
N VAL A 102 2.43 4.80 -4.22
CA VAL A 102 3.39 5.33 -5.19
C VAL A 102 4.81 5.26 -4.65
N SER A 103 5.05 5.74 -3.42
CA SER A 103 6.38 5.68 -2.81
C SER A 103 6.82 4.25 -2.51
N GLY A 104 5.89 3.37 -2.14
CA GLY A 104 6.14 1.93 -1.99
C GLY A 104 6.61 1.29 -3.28
N GLY A 105 5.89 1.52 -4.38
CA GLY A 105 6.28 1.03 -5.72
C GLY A 105 7.65 1.54 -6.17
N LEU A 106 7.91 2.86 -6.00
CA LEU A 106 9.22 3.44 -6.32
C LEU A 106 10.36 2.84 -5.46
N ASN A 107 10.07 2.50 -4.21
CA ASN A 107 11.08 1.90 -3.32
C ASN A 107 11.44 0.47 -3.71
N MET A 108 10.59 -0.26 -4.41
CA MET A 108 10.92 -1.59 -4.96
C MET A 108 12.03 -1.53 -6.02
N GLU A 109 12.23 -0.37 -6.64
CA GLU A 109 13.26 -0.12 -7.64
C GLU A 109 14.54 0.49 -7.06
N ARG A 110 14.71 0.51 -5.74
CA ARG A 110 15.83 1.11 -5.02
C ARG A 110 16.55 0.09 -4.17
N VAL A 111 17.79 0.41 -3.77
CA VAL A 111 18.50 -0.40 -2.77
C VAL A 111 17.71 -0.37 -1.46
N ASN A 112 17.28 -1.51 -0.96
CA ASN A 112 16.66 -1.64 0.34
C ASN A 112 17.69 -2.07 1.39
N LEU A 113 17.96 -1.20 2.36
CA LEU A 113 18.95 -1.39 3.43
C LEU A 113 18.31 -1.64 4.80
N LEU A 114 16.96 -1.69 4.89
CA LEU A 114 16.23 -1.81 6.18
C LEU A 114 16.58 -3.06 6.98
N ASP A 115 16.99 -4.12 6.32
CA ASP A 115 17.39 -5.40 6.92
C ASP A 115 18.92 -5.58 6.96
N ALA A 116 19.71 -4.52 6.66
CA ALA A 116 21.16 -4.54 6.69
C ALA A 116 21.68 -3.91 8.00
N GLU A 117 21.89 -4.74 9.02
CA GLU A 117 22.27 -4.31 10.37
C GLU A 117 23.78 -4.12 10.56
N THR A 118 24.60 -4.50 9.59
CA THR A 118 26.05 -4.38 9.64
C THR A 118 26.62 -3.65 8.44
N LEU A 119 27.78 -2.98 8.60
CA LEU A 119 28.42 -2.28 7.49
C LEU A 119 28.73 -3.20 6.29
N PRO A 120 29.26 -4.42 6.45
CA PRO A 120 29.46 -5.33 5.32
C PRO A 120 28.15 -5.70 4.59
N ALA A 121 27.04 -5.86 5.32
CA ALA A 121 25.74 -6.16 4.70
C ALA A 121 25.20 -4.97 3.89
N ILE A 122 25.39 -3.74 4.39
CA ILE A 122 25.05 -2.51 3.67
C ILE A 122 25.85 -2.41 2.38
N GLU A 123 27.18 -2.58 2.47
CA GLU A 123 28.09 -2.49 1.35
C GLU A 123 27.77 -3.53 0.26
N GLU A 124 27.53 -4.77 0.66
CA GLU A 124 27.18 -5.85 -0.26
C GLU A 124 25.88 -5.58 -1.01
N LYS A 125 24.84 -5.12 -0.33
CA LYS A 125 23.57 -4.78 -0.97
C LYS A 125 23.72 -3.65 -1.99
N ILE A 126 24.47 -2.59 -1.66
CA ILE A 126 24.72 -1.47 -2.58
C ILE A 126 25.51 -1.95 -3.79
N ARG A 127 26.58 -2.72 -3.59
CA ARG A 127 27.43 -3.25 -4.67
C ARG A 127 26.66 -4.17 -5.60
N THR A 128 25.91 -5.12 -5.05
CA THR A 128 25.09 -6.08 -5.80
C THR A 128 24.04 -5.36 -6.63
N PHE A 129 23.33 -4.39 -6.05
CA PHE A 129 22.34 -3.60 -6.77
C PHE A 129 22.97 -2.78 -7.90
N ALA A 130 24.08 -2.11 -7.64
CA ALA A 130 24.79 -1.30 -8.63
C ALA A 130 25.27 -2.15 -9.81
N ALA A 131 25.80 -3.34 -9.54
CA ALA A 131 26.25 -4.28 -10.57
C ALA A 131 25.09 -4.86 -11.39
N ALA A 132 23.96 -5.17 -10.75
CA ALA A 132 22.76 -5.69 -11.41
C ALA A 132 22.02 -4.64 -12.27
N ASN A 133 22.29 -3.37 -12.07
CA ASN A 133 21.61 -2.26 -12.73
C ASN A 133 22.58 -1.26 -13.41
N PRO A 134 23.43 -1.70 -14.35
CA PRO A 134 24.48 -0.85 -14.92
C PRO A 134 23.93 0.34 -15.75
N GLY A 135 22.73 0.21 -16.31
CA GLY A 135 22.10 1.25 -17.12
C GLY A 135 21.38 2.35 -16.33
N ARG A 136 21.30 2.25 -15.01
CA ARG A 136 20.65 3.30 -14.21
C ARG A 136 21.60 4.49 -14.02
N PRO A 137 21.15 5.74 -14.29
CA PRO A 137 22.01 6.92 -14.15
C PRO A 137 22.35 7.25 -12.69
N TRP A 138 21.55 6.77 -11.74
CA TRP A 138 21.73 6.91 -10.30
C TRP A 138 21.58 5.59 -9.57
N VAL A 139 22.35 5.41 -8.49
CA VAL A 139 22.10 4.36 -7.49
C VAL A 139 21.43 5.01 -6.29
N VAL A 140 20.12 4.76 -6.14
CA VAL A 140 19.33 5.32 -5.04
C VAL A 140 18.90 4.21 -4.10
N GLY A 141 18.96 4.48 -2.79
CA GLY A 141 18.58 3.53 -1.76
C GLY A 141 17.99 4.19 -0.53
N ARG A 142 17.55 3.34 0.41
CA ARG A 142 16.96 3.78 1.67
C ARG A 142 17.19 2.77 2.79
N GLY A 143 17.07 3.26 4.01
CA GLY A 143 16.91 2.38 5.16
C GLY A 143 18.20 2.03 5.90
N TRP A 144 19.32 2.71 5.65
CA TRP A 144 20.51 2.50 6.46
C TRP A 144 20.32 3.05 7.88
N TYR A 145 20.97 2.41 8.86
CA TYR A 145 20.98 2.80 10.27
C TYR A 145 22.30 3.45 10.64
N TYR A 146 22.30 4.28 11.70
CA TYR A 146 23.50 4.95 12.21
C TYR A 146 24.48 3.99 12.86
N THR A 147 23.99 2.97 13.54
CA THR A 147 24.76 2.04 14.37
C THR A 147 25.89 1.28 13.65
N PRO A 148 25.77 0.88 12.38
CA PRO A 148 26.84 0.19 11.66
C PRO A 148 28.06 1.08 11.34
N PHE A 149 27.94 2.39 11.42
CA PHE A 149 29.01 3.31 11.02
C PHE A 149 29.81 3.80 12.22
N PRO A 150 31.17 3.77 12.16
CA PRO A 150 32.02 4.37 13.19
C PRO A 150 31.68 5.85 13.38
N GLY A 151 31.37 6.25 14.62
CA GLY A 151 30.91 7.61 14.91
C GLY A 151 29.47 7.90 14.47
N GLY A 152 28.71 6.90 14.02
CA GLY A 152 27.28 7.00 13.69
C GLY A 152 26.97 7.59 12.32
N LEU A 153 27.95 8.02 11.53
CA LEU A 153 27.72 8.62 10.23
C LEU A 153 28.63 8.00 9.15
N PRO A 154 28.08 7.73 7.94
CA PRO A 154 28.88 7.28 6.80
C PRO A 154 29.71 8.41 6.20
N THR A 155 30.63 8.06 5.30
CA THR A 155 31.43 9.01 4.54
C THR A 155 31.21 8.85 3.04
N ARG A 156 31.40 9.95 2.26
CA ARG A 156 31.34 9.88 0.80
C ARG A 156 32.30 8.87 0.21
N GLN A 157 33.51 8.73 0.81
CA GLN A 157 34.55 7.80 0.35
C GLN A 157 34.08 6.34 0.43
N GLN A 158 33.34 5.96 1.47
CA GLN A 158 32.77 4.62 1.57
C GLN A 158 31.81 4.37 0.39
N LEU A 159 30.94 5.34 0.06
CA LEU A 159 30.00 5.18 -1.04
C LEU A 159 30.68 5.29 -2.42
N ASP A 160 31.74 6.11 -2.56
CA ASP A 160 32.58 6.19 -3.75
C ASP A 160 33.22 4.82 -4.09
N ALA A 161 33.69 4.09 -3.07
CA ALA A 161 34.29 2.76 -3.24
C ALA A 161 33.24 1.70 -3.70
N LEU A 162 31.98 1.89 -3.39
CA LEU A 162 30.89 0.97 -3.79
C LEU A 162 30.31 1.31 -5.16
N VAL A 163 30.21 2.61 -5.47
CA VAL A 163 29.63 3.14 -6.71
C VAL A 163 30.54 4.23 -7.27
N PRO A 164 31.68 3.87 -7.92
CA PRO A 164 32.66 4.83 -8.38
C PRO A 164 32.29 5.55 -9.68
N ASP A 165 31.40 4.96 -10.47
CA ASP A 165 31.15 5.34 -11.86
C ASP A 165 30.00 6.33 -12.04
N ARG A 166 29.09 6.45 -11.07
CA ARG A 166 27.87 7.26 -11.16
C ARG A 166 27.43 7.81 -9.80
N PRO A 167 26.52 8.79 -9.76
CA PRO A 167 26.02 9.33 -8.50
C PRO A 167 25.22 8.29 -7.71
N ALA A 168 25.44 8.29 -6.39
CA ALA A 168 24.77 7.43 -5.45
C ALA A 168 24.21 8.24 -4.26
N TYR A 169 22.99 7.88 -3.82
CA TYR A 169 22.26 8.59 -2.77
C TYR A 169 21.40 7.63 -1.95
N MET A 170 21.66 7.56 -0.65
CA MET A 170 21.01 6.63 0.27
C MET A 170 20.35 7.39 1.42
N THR A 171 19.03 7.32 1.59
CA THR A 171 18.35 7.92 2.74
C THR A 171 18.41 6.99 3.96
N CYS A 172 18.55 7.58 5.14
CA CYS A 172 18.49 6.88 6.42
C CYS A 172 17.09 6.30 6.66
N TYR A 173 16.97 5.35 7.58
CA TYR A 173 15.70 4.68 7.91
C TYR A 173 14.63 5.66 8.43
N ASP A 174 15.07 6.69 9.17
CA ASP A 174 14.20 7.72 9.76
C ASP A 174 13.81 8.84 8.79
N GLY A 175 14.44 8.87 7.60
CA GLY A 175 14.19 9.90 6.60
C GLY A 175 14.83 11.27 6.88
N HIS A 176 15.57 11.46 7.99
CA HIS A 176 16.16 12.75 8.38
C HIS A 176 17.55 12.99 7.83
N THR A 177 18.26 11.94 7.44
CA THR A 177 19.64 12.00 6.95
C THR A 177 19.78 11.28 5.61
N ALA A 178 20.64 11.82 4.76
CA ALA A 178 21.03 11.17 3.51
C ALA A 178 22.56 11.01 3.43
N TRP A 179 22.99 10.01 2.67
CA TRP A 179 24.36 9.69 2.37
C TRP A 179 24.59 9.74 0.87
N ALA A 180 25.41 10.68 0.43
CA ALA A 180 25.73 10.96 -0.96
C ALA A 180 27.20 10.66 -1.26
N ASN A 181 27.51 10.11 -2.44
CA ASN A 181 28.88 9.97 -2.92
C ASN A 181 29.40 11.29 -3.52
N SER A 182 30.68 11.33 -3.84
CA SER A 182 31.33 12.53 -4.40
C SER A 182 30.71 12.98 -5.72
N ARG A 183 30.24 12.05 -6.56
CA ARG A 183 29.56 12.40 -7.82
C ARG A 183 28.20 13.04 -7.60
N ALA A 184 27.44 12.57 -6.63
CA ALA A 184 26.15 13.16 -6.27
C ALA A 184 26.33 14.56 -5.70
N LEU A 185 27.32 14.78 -4.82
CA LEU A 185 27.65 16.10 -4.29
C LEU A 185 28.08 17.07 -5.40
N ALA A 186 28.92 16.62 -6.34
CA ALA A 186 29.37 17.42 -7.46
C ALA A 186 28.23 17.87 -8.38
N LEU A 187 27.30 16.94 -8.69
CA LEU A 187 26.12 17.27 -9.50
C LEU A 187 25.18 18.26 -8.80
N ALA A 188 25.08 18.18 -7.46
CA ALA A 188 24.33 19.13 -6.66
C ALA A 188 25.06 20.48 -6.44
N GLY A 189 26.31 20.62 -6.89
CA GLY A 189 27.13 21.82 -6.68
C GLY A 189 27.53 22.03 -5.21
N ILE A 190 27.51 20.96 -4.39
CA ILE A 190 27.85 21.02 -2.97
C ILE A 190 29.37 20.92 -2.80
N THR A 191 29.96 21.97 -2.22
CA THR A 191 31.40 22.13 -2.00
C THR A 191 31.69 22.58 -0.56
N ALA A 192 32.96 22.71 -0.21
CA ALA A 192 33.41 23.29 1.07
C ALA A 192 32.79 24.70 1.32
N LYS A 193 32.54 25.46 0.25
CA LYS A 193 32.02 26.83 0.32
C LYS A 193 30.48 26.91 0.38
N THR A 194 29.79 25.81 0.11
CA THR A 194 28.32 25.77 0.12
C THR A 194 27.82 25.99 1.55
N PRO A 195 27.01 27.01 1.84
CA PRO A 195 26.46 27.21 3.17
C PRO A 195 25.38 26.17 3.50
N ASP A 196 25.13 25.97 4.76
CA ASP A 196 23.97 25.19 5.20
C ASP A 196 22.67 25.90 4.77
N PRO A 197 21.72 25.16 4.22
CA PRO A 197 20.39 25.73 3.93
C PRO A 197 19.60 25.93 5.23
N THR A 198 18.60 26.79 5.17
CA THR A 198 17.71 27.00 6.32
C THR A 198 17.05 25.69 6.75
N GLY A 199 17.24 25.30 8.01
CA GLY A 199 16.71 24.06 8.59
C GLY A 199 17.42 22.78 8.13
N GLY A 200 18.60 22.87 7.52
CA GLY A 200 19.39 21.71 7.11
C GLY A 200 20.87 21.88 7.40
N VAL A 201 21.63 20.77 7.35
CA VAL A 201 23.06 20.75 7.60
C VAL A 201 23.79 19.92 6.54
N ILE A 202 24.78 20.49 5.91
CA ILE A 202 25.80 19.82 5.10
C ILE A 202 26.94 19.45 6.02
N VAL A 203 27.03 18.19 6.43
CA VAL A 203 28.09 17.76 7.36
C VAL A 203 29.45 17.87 6.68
N LYS A 204 30.35 18.63 7.28
CA LYS A 204 31.70 18.90 6.78
C LYS A 204 32.76 18.35 7.74
N ASP A 205 33.88 17.90 7.19
CA ASP A 205 35.06 17.56 7.97
C ASP A 205 35.60 18.82 8.68
N PRO A 206 35.74 18.82 9.99
CA PRO A 206 36.14 20.01 10.75
C PRO A 206 37.56 20.51 10.46
N ARG A 207 38.43 19.67 9.89
CA ARG A 207 39.80 20.02 9.56
C ARG A 207 39.95 20.59 8.17
N THR A 208 39.14 20.09 7.21
CA THR A 208 39.28 20.45 5.80
C THR A 208 38.14 21.36 5.29
N GLY A 209 37.03 21.36 5.99
CA GLY A 209 35.82 22.02 5.52
C GLY A 209 35.08 21.28 4.40
N GLU A 210 35.64 20.15 3.94
CA GLU A 210 35.04 19.38 2.84
C GLU A 210 33.76 18.65 3.26
N PRO A 211 32.74 18.59 2.41
CA PRO A 211 31.52 17.80 2.68
C PRO A 211 31.84 16.32 2.87
N THR A 212 31.36 15.74 3.96
CA THR A 212 31.58 14.31 4.27
C THR A 212 30.73 13.36 3.42
N GLY A 213 29.69 13.87 2.76
CA GLY A 213 28.67 13.09 2.07
C GLY A 213 27.36 13.00 2.85
N VAL A 214 27.34 13.44 4.10
CA VAL A 214 26.13 13.40 4.94
C VAL A 214 25.38 14.73 4.83
N LEU A 215 24.09 14.62 4.48
CA LEU A 215 23.15 15.73 4.36
C LEU A 215 22.00 15.50 5.34
N LYS A 216 21.63 16.51 6.12
CA LYS A 216 20.58 16.41 7.13
C LYS A 216 19.43 17.37 6.85
N GLU A 217 18.23 16.91 7.15
CA GLU A 217 16.99 17.68 7.04
C GLU A 217 16.83 18.33 5.65
N SER A 218 16.62 19.63 5.57
CA SER A 218 16.42 20.32 4.30
C SER A 218 17.68 20.45 3.40
N ALA A 219 18.82 19.89 3.82
CA ALA A 219 20.02 19.78 2.98
C ALA A 219 20.03 18.56 2.05
N LYS A 220 19.12 17.59 2.24
CA LYS A 220 19.02 16.34 1.45
C LYS A 220 18.15 16.47 0.21
#